data_d4ec23ebd01551701a89b00f1e4339ed
#
_entry.id   d4ec23ebd01551701a89b00f1e4339ed
#
_cell.length_a   1.000
_cell.length_b   1.000
_cell.length_c   1.000
_cell.angle_alpha   90.00
_cell.angle_beta   90.00
_cell.angle_gamma   90.00
#
_symmetry.space_group_name_H-M   'P 1'
#
loop_
_entity.id
_entity.type
_entity.pdbx_description
1 polymer ?
#
loop_
_entity_poly.entity_id
_entity_poly.type
_entity_poly.pdbx_seq_one_letter_code
_entity_poly.pdbx_strand_id
1 'polypeptide(L)'
;MEDIIIKEIENEVKEQGKALKSLRGHMSLNRREFAEHFGIPLRTVEDWEADRRKMPAYLLRLLIYQYKLDAMREAQLKNDKKANNVNIIHDAEGKNIVLINDIRFKGKKKEEWDEVEEYLKEYVGKYYEIAETSEKVYIGKEFPDEFTHAKDKMTLRGANLRAKANASQAVPELIKIATNKSEAPDYKEKHGDKAKFGWYRYDTRLALPVYDDNGELVSYNIFKMRMLVRHDKDGKLYLYDFLWTKKETSSPL
;
A
#
# COMPACT_ATOMS: atom_id res chain seq x y z
N MET A 1 -6.75 15.20 0.60
CA MET A 1 -7.94 15.24 -0.30
C MET A 1 -9.22 15.40 0.52
N GLU A 2 -9.48 14.62 1.56
CA GLU A 2 -10.66 14.71 2.44
C GLU A 2 -10.87 16.09 3.11
N ASP A 3 -9.81 16.73 3.60
CA ASP A 3 -9.90 18.06 4.23
C ASP A 3 -10.35 19.18 3.27
N ILE A 4 -10.08 19.03 1.97
CA ILE A 4 -10.50 19.99 0.94
C ILE A 4 -12.00 19.84 0.68
N ILE A 5 -12.47 18.61 0.55
CA ILE A 5 -13.87 18.24 0.33
C ILE A 5 -14.75 18.76 1.49
N ILE A 6 -14.27 18.57 2.71
CA ILE A 6 -14.97 19.00 3.92
C ILE A 6 -15.08 20.52 4.00
N LYS A 7 -14.02 21.26 3.66
CA LYS A 7 -14.06 22.71 3.58
C LYS A 7 -15.03 23.23 2.50
N GLU A 8 -15.14 22.52 1.38
CA GLU A 8 -16.14 22.86 0.34
C GLU A 8 -17.56 22.69 0.87
N ILE A 9 -17.86 21.54 1.52
CA ILE A 9 -19.20 21.31 2.12
C ILE A 9 -19.49 22.34 3.24
N GLU A 10 -18.51 22.68 4.08
CA GLU A 10 -18.66 23.68 5.14
C GLU A 10 -18.91 25.10 4.59
N ASN A 11 -18.34 25.44 3.45
CA ASN A 11 -18.60 26.70 2.77
C ASN A 11 -20.00 26.78 2.14
N GLU A 12 -20.58 25.64 1.78
CA GLU A 12 -21.95 25.54 1.22
C GLU A 12 -23.06 25.52 2.29
N VAL A 13 -22.73 25.62 3.59
CA VAL A 13 -23.72 25.56 4.69
C VAL A 13 -24.82 26.60 4.58
N LYS A 14 -24.62 27.71 3.83
CA LYS A 14 -25.67 28.68 3.54
C LYS A 14 -26.75 28.14 2.60
N GLU A 15 -26.42 27.12 1.77
CA GLU A 15 -27.31 26.44 0.85
C GLU A 15 -27.43 24.95 1.27
N GLN A 16 -28.17 24.73 2.34
CA GLN A 16 -28.23 23.41 3.02
C GLN A 16 -28.59 22.24 2.09
N GLY A 17 -29.51 22.47 1.14
CA GLY A 17 -29.88 21.44 0.16
C GLY A 17 -28.75 21.05 -0.77
N LYS A 18 -27.91 21.98 -1.20
CA LYS A 18 -26.74 21.71 -2.01
C LYS A 18 -25.66 20.97 -1.20
N ALA A 19 -25.40 21.44 0.03
CA ALA A 19 -24.43 20.81 0.91
C ALA A 19 -24.81 19.34 1.24
N LEU A 20 -26.09 19.06 1.48
CA LEU A 20 -26.59 17.71 1.69
C LEU A 20 -26.40 16.83 0.45
N LYS A 21 -26.69 17.38 -0.73
CA LYS A 21 -26.51 16.69 -2.02
C LYS A 21 -25.04 16.39 -2.31
N SER A 22 -24.15 17.34 -1.98
CA SER A 22 -22.70 17.17 -2.09
C SER A 22 -22.21 16.07 -1.14
N LEU A 23 -22.59 16.11 0.14
CA LEU A 23 -22.26 15.06 1.14
C LEU A 23 -22.68 13.69 0.65
N ARG A 24 -23.93 13.54 0.18
CA ARG A 24 -24.42 12.26 -0.37
C ARG A 24 -23.62 11.81 -1.59
N GLY A 25 -23.24 12.73 -2.47
CA GLY A 25 -22.40 12.44 -3.65
C GLY A 25 -21.03 11.89 -3.27
N HIS A 26 -20.38 12.48 -2.25
CA HIS A 26 -19.09 11.99 -1.74
C HIS A 26 -19.19 10.60 -1.10
N MET A 27 -20.34 10.26 -0.51
CA MET A 27 -20.62 8.92 -0.01
C MET A 27 -20.95 7.93 -1.11
N SER A 28 -21.06 8.35 -2.36
CA SER A 28 -21.50 7.53 -3.52
C SER A 28 -22.86 6.85 -3.31
N LEU A 29 -23.74 7.46 -2.49
CA LEU A 29 -25.05 6.92 -2.17
C LEU A 29 -26.15 7.57 -3.01
N ASN A 30 -27.16 6.80 -3.42
CA ASN A 30 -28.40 7.37 -3.90
C ASN A 30 -29.27 7.89 -2.74
N ARG A 31 -30.37 8.61 -3.00
CA ARG A 31 -31.22 9.22 -1.95
C ARG A 31 -31.81 8.18 -0.99
N ARG A 32 -32.20 7.02 -1.50
CA ARG A 32 -32.78 5.95 -0.67
C ARG A 32 -31.73 5.36 0.25
N GLU A 33 -30.55 5.02 -0.29
CA GLU A 33 -29.43 4.50 0.48
C GLU A 33 -28.97 5.50 1.54
N PHE A 34 -28.91 6.79 1.22
CA PHE A 34 -28.57 7.83 2.17
C PHE A 34 -29.61 7.96 3.30
N ALA A 35 -30.89 7.91 2.92
CA ALA A 35 -31.99 7.94 3.88
C ALA A 35 -31.94 6.74 4.84
N GLU A 36 -31.72 5.54 4.32
CA GLU A 36 -31.55 4.30 5.10
C GLU A 36 -30.32 4.36 6.00
N HIS A 37 -29.17 4.82 5.47
CA HIS A 37 -27.91 4.92 6.21
C HIS A 37 -28.02 5.81 7.46
N PHE A 38 -28.72 6.93 7.36
CA PHE A 38 -28.88 7.87 8.47
C PHE A 38 -30.21 7.72 9.23
N GLY A 39 -31.05 6.75 8.87
CA GLY A 39 -32.35 6.55 9.49
C GLY A 39 -33.34 7.74 9.27
N ILE A 40 -33.19 8.45 8.17
CA ILE A 40 -34.02 9.62 7.82
C ILE A 40 -35.08 9.19 6.81
N PRO A 41 -36.36 9.59 6.93
CA PRO A 41 -37.37 9.28 5.92
C PRO A 41 -36.95 9.81 4.54
N LEU A 42 -37.06 9.00 3.49
CA LEU A 42 -36.66 9.36 2.12
C LEU A 42 -37.25 10.69 1.68
N ARG A 43 -38.56 10.90 1.91
CA ARG A 43 -39.24 12.14 1.57
C ARG A 43 -38.61 13.38 2.23
N THR A 44 -38.13 13.21 3.45
CA THR A 44 -37.45 14.30 4.18
C THR A 44 -36.14 14.67 3.51
N VAL A 45 -35.34 13.69 3.06
CA VAL A 45 -34.10 13.93 2.30
C VAL A 45 -34.42 14.65 0.98
N GLU A 46 -35.44 14.19 0.25
CA GLU A 46 -35.90 14.82 -0.99
C GLU A 46 -36.34 16.26 -0.79
N ASP A 47 -37.08 16.55 0.27
CA ASP A 47 -37.55 17.87 0.58
C ASP A 47 -36.43 18.84 0.97
N TRP A 48 -35.42 18.36 1.68
CA TRP A 48 -34.22 19.12 2.04
C TRP A 48 -33.34 19.41 0.83
N GLU A 49 -33.09 18.40 -0.02
CA GLU A 49 -32.28 18.58 -1.24
C GLU A 49 -32.92 19.49 -2.28
N ALA A 50 -34.24 19.58 -2.26
CA ALA A 50 -35.02 20.46 -3.13
C ALA A 50 -35.37 21.81 -2.51
N ASP A 51 -34.81 22.12 -1.32
CA ASP A 51 -35.11 23.34 -0.54
C ASP A 51 -36.62 23.63 -0.27
N ARG A 52 -37.43 22.54 -0.39
CA ARG A 52 -38.86 22.63 -0.04
C ARG A 52 -39.10 22.76 1.45
N ARG A 53 -38.16 22.24 2.22
CA ARG A 53 -38.17 22.33 3.68
C ARG A 53 -36.74 22.60 4.16
N LYS A 54 -36.59 23.53 5.09
CA LYS A 54 -35.28 23.81 5.67
C LYS A 54 -34.87 22.71 6.63
N MET A 55 -33.65 22.24 6.43
CA MET A 55 -33.01 21.32 7.36
C MET A 55 -32.48 22.09 8.57
N PRO A 56 -32.56 21.56 9.81
CA PRO A 56 -31.90 22.19 10.95
C PRO A 56 -30.39 22.28 10.73
N ALA A 57 -29.78 23.45 10.89
CA ALA A 57 -28.36 23.66 10.63
C ALA A 57 -27.44 22.76 11.45
N TYR A 58 -27.85 22.42 12.68
CA TYR A 58 -27.09 21.50 13.52
C TYR A 58 -27.09 20.08 12.96
N LEU A 59 -28.16 19.65 12.30
CA LEU A 59 -28.29 18.30 11.76
C LEU A 59 -27.31 18.09 10.58
N LEU A 60 -27.18 19.06 9.68
CA LEU A 60 -26.17 18.98 8.61
C LEU A 60 -24.76 18.82 9.18
N ARG A 61 -24.43 19.58 10.24
CA ARG A 61 -23.13 19.44 10.92
C ARG A 61 -22.94 18.05 11.52
N LEU A 62 -23.98 17.46 12.12
CA LEU A 62 -23.92 16.11 12.67
C LEU A 62 -23.71 15.06 11.58
N LEU A 63 -24.38 15.18 10.41
CA LEU A 63 -24.22 14.28 9.28
C LEU A 63 -22.78 14.36 8.71
N ILE A 64 -22.24 15.56 8.57
CA ILE A 64 -20.84 15.77 8.15
C ILE A 64 -19.88 15.15 9.18
N TYR A 65 -20.15 15.36 10.47
CA TYR A 65 -19.31 14.80 11.54
C TYR A 65 -19.35 13.27 11.57
N GLN A 66 -20.52 12.67 11.37
CA GLN A 66 -20.66 11.22 11.26
C GLN A 66 -19.87 10.66 10.07
N TYR A 67 -19.99 11.31 8.91
CA TYR A 67 -19.20 10.94 7.73
C TYR A 67 -17.68 10.97 8.00
N LYS A 68 -17.20 12.01 8.70
CA LYS A 68 -15.78 12.08 9.12
C LYS A 68 -15.38 10.93 10.03
N LEU A 69 -16.21 10.59 11.01
CA LEU A 69 -15.94 9.50 11.94
C LEU A 69 -15.92 8.15 11.22
N ASP A 70 -16.83 7.91 10.28
CA ASP A 70 -16.88 6.66 9.53
C ASP A 70 -15.65 6.52 8.62
N ALA A 71 -15.23 7.59 7.93
CA ALA A 71 -14.00 7.61 7.14
C ALA A 71 -12.74 7.35 8.01
N MET A 72 -12.66 7.95 9.22
CA MET A 72 -11.57 7.70 10.15
C MET A 72 -11.56 6.24 10.64
N ARG A 73 -12.72 5.66 10.95
CA ARG A 73 -12.84 4.25 11.35
C ARG A 73 -12.41 3.30 10.24
N GLU A 74 -12.83 3.56 9.01
CA GLU A 74 -12.41 2.75 7.86
C GLU A 74 -10.90 2.83 7.62
N ALA A 75 -10.31 4.03 7.73
CA ALA A 75 -8.87 4.22 7.63
C ALA A 75 -8.13 3.46 8.74
N GLN A 76 -8.65 3.52 9.99
CA GLN A 76 -8.08 2.78 11.13
C GLN A 76 -8.15 1.28 10.88
N LEU A 77 -9.31 0.74 10.48
CA LEU A 77 -9.48 -0.69 10.18
C LEU A 77 -8.58 -1.18 9.03
N LYS A 78 -8.36 -0.34 8.01
CA LYS A 78 -7.40 -0.65 6.94
C LYS A 78 -5.96 -0.69 7.47
N ASN A 79 -5.59 0.26 8.33
CA ASN A 79 -4.27 0.29 8.96
C ASN A 79 -4.06 -0.91 9.89
N ASP A 80 -5.05 -1.27 10.71
CA ASP A 80 -4.98 -2.42 11.62
C ASP A 80 -4.87 -3.75 10.85
N LYS A 81 -5.62 -3.91 9.76
CA LYS A 81 -5.47 -5.06 8.86
C LYS A 81 -4.08 -5.11 8.22
N LYS A 82 -3.54 -3.97 7.80
CA LYS A 82 -2.19 -3.88 7.22
C LYS A 82 -1.12 -4.19 8.26
N ALA A 83 -1.26 -3.66 9.49
CA ALA A 83 -0.34 -3.93 10.61
C ALA A 83 -0.32 -5.41 11.02
N ASN A 84 -1.48 -6.10 10.94
CA ASN A 84 -1.58 -7.53 11.26
C ASN A 84 -1.16 -8.44 10.09
N ASN A 85 -1.07 -7.92 8.87
CA ASN A 85 -0.72 -8.71 7.71
C ASN A 85 0.78 -8.92 7.54
N VAL A 86 1.60 -7.95 7.92
CA VAL A 86 3.06 -7.97 7.73
C VAL A 86 3.76 -7.91 9.07
N ASN A 87 4.61 -8.90 9.35
CA ASN A 87 5.35 -9.02 10.61
C ASN A 87 6.82 -9.32 10.33
N ILE A 88 7.71 -8.84 11.19
CA ILE A 88 9.10 -9.24 11.20
C ILE A 88 9.26 -10.34 12.26
N ILE A 89 9.71 -11.51 11.83
CA ILE A 89 9.97 -12.68 12.65
C ILE A 89 11.44 -13.10 12.52
N HIS A 90 11.87 -14.03 13.34
CA HIS A 90 13.23 -14.60 13.29
C HIS A 90 13.17 -16.08 12.96
N ASP A 91 14.11 -16.55 12.13
CA ASP A 91 14.32 -17.99 11.94
C ASP A 91 15.08 -18.62 13.14
N ALA A 92 15.31 -19.93 13.07
CA ALA A 92 16.04 -20.66 14.11
C ALA A 92 17.49 -20.18 14.31
N GLU A 93 18.05 -19.45 13.34
CA GLU A 93 19.39 -18.87 13.37
C GLU A 93 19.38 -17.40 13.85
N GLY A 94 18.19 -16.86 14.20
CA GLY A 94 18.01 -15.48 14.62
C GLY A 94 18.01 -14.46 13.49
N LYS A 95 17.96 -14.88 12.21
CA LYS A 95 17.91 -13.97 11.06
C LYS A 95 16.50 -13.48 10.82
N ASN A 96 16.37 -12.19 10.51
CA ASN A 96 15.09 -11.57 10.23
C ASN A 96 14.44 -12.10 8.93
N ILE A 97 13.13 -12.28 8.99
CA ILE A 97 12.27 -12.63 7.84
C ILE A 97 11.02 -11.76 7.93
N VAL A 98 10.58 -11.18 6.82
CA VAL A 98 9.29 -10.53 6.71
C VAL A 98 8.23 -11.57 6.39
N LEU A 99 7.29 -11.78 7.30
CA LEU A 99 6.14 -12.66 7.11
C LEU A 99 4.95 -11.85 6.60
N ILE A 100 4.38 -12.27 5.48
CA ILE A 100 3.10 -11.76 4.96
C ILE A 100 2.05 -12.84 5.14
N ASN A 101 1.03 -12.57 5.98
CA ASN A 101 -0.01 -13.53 6.31
C ASN A 101 -1.10 -13.64 5.24
N ASP A 102 -1.41 -12.54 4.54
CA ASP A 102 -2.42 -12.52 3.48
C ASP A 102 -1.78 -12.40 2.08
N ILE A 103 -1.94 -13.45 1.28
CA ILE A 103 -1.47 -13.48 -0.10
C ILE A 103 -2.48 -12.76 -0.99
N ARG A 104 -2.31 -11.46 -1.15
CA ARG A 104 -3.21 -10.61 -1.94
C ARG A 104 -3.05 -10.84 -3.44
N PHE A 105 -1.81 -10.99 -3.92
CA PHE A 105 -1.50 -11.05 -5.35
C PHE A 105 -1.05 -12.45 -5.77
N LYS A 106 -1.70 -13.02 -6.79
CA LYS A 106 -1.27 -14.29 -7.40
C LYS A 106 -0.11 -14.10 -8.36
N GLY A 107 0.04 -12.89 -8.91
CA GLY A 107 1.12 -12.50 -9.82
C GLY A 107 1.06 -13.14 -11.21
N LYS A 108 -0.07 -13.71 -11.62
CA LYS A 108 -0.19 -14.47 -12.87
C LYS A 108 -0.64 -13.61 -14.04
N LYS A 109 -1.57 -12.69 -13.82
CA LYS A 109 -2.22 -11.88 -14.86
C LYS A 109 -1.61 -10.49 -14.93
N LYS A 110 -1.74 -9.84 -16.08
CA LYS A 110 -1.27 -8.47 -16.28
C LYS A 110 -2.01 -7.50 -15.36
N GLU A 111 -3.31 -7.63 -15.26
CA GLU A 111 -4.18 -6.78 -14.43
C GLU A 111 -3.78 -6.81 -12.95
N GLU A 112 -3.33 -7.96 -12.45
CA GLU A 112 -2.81 -8.07 -11.08
C GLU A 112 -1.51 -7.26 -10.89
N TRP A 113 -0.69 -7.12 -11.93
CA TRP A 113 0.51 -6.29 -11.87
C TRP A 113 0.20 -4.80 -11.97
N ASP A 114 -0.86 -4.42 -12.67
CA ASP A 114 -1.38 -3.05 -12.67
C ASP A 114 -1.89 -2.69 -11.26
N GLU A 115 -2.56 -3.63 -10.56
CA GLU A 115 -2.94 -3.46 -9.14
C GLU A 115 -1.72 -3.37 -8.19
N VAL A 116 -0.68 -4.16 -8.42
CA VAL A 116 0.59 -4.09 -7.67
C VAL A 116 1.25 -2.72 -7.86
N GLU A 117 1.27 -2.20 -9.09
CA GLU A 117 1.83 -0.89 -9.38
C GLU A 117 1.07 0.22 -8.65
N GLU A 118 -0.27 0.18 -8.70
CA GLU A 118 -1.11 1.15 -7.99
C GLU A 118 -0.89 1.08 -6.47
N TYR A 119 -0.78 -0.13 -5.92
CA TYR A 119 -0.48 -0.34 -4.50
C TYR A 119 0.87 0.28 -4.09
N LEU A 120 1.90 0.15 -4.93
CA LEU A 120 3.22 0.69 -4.67
C LEU A 120 3.27 2.23 -4.68
N LYS A 121 2.34 2.89 -5.37
CA LYS A 121 2.24 4.36 -5.38
C LYS A 121 1.98 4.95 -4.00
N GLU A 122 1.38 4.18 -3.07
CA GLU A 122 1.19 4.59 -1.67
C GLU A 122 2.50 4.88 -0.93
N TYR A 123 3.62 4.28 -1.36
CA TYR A 123 4.93 4.48 -0.74
C TYR A 123 5.71 5.66 -1.34
N VAL A 124 5.36 6.13 -2.53
CA VAL A 124 6.09 7.18 -3.23
C VAL A 124 6.20 8.46 -2.38
N GLY A 125 7.41 9.02 -2.34
CA GLY A 125 7.74 10.20 -1.54
C GLY A 125 8.09 9.92 -0.08
N LYS A 126 7.95 8.67 0.39
CA LYS A 126 8.36 8.24 1.73
C LYS A 126 9.81 7.75 1.72
N TYR A 127 10.38 7.58 2.91
CA TYR A 127 11.65 6.88 3.11
C TYR A 127 11.55 5.91 4.28
N TYR A 128 12.41 4.89 4.27
CA TYR A 128 12.53 3.90 5.33
C TYR A 128 14.00 3.67 5.66
N GLU A 129 14.27 3.31 6.89
CA GLU A 129 15.65 3.14 7.39
C GLU A 129 16.02 1.66 7.45
N ILE A 130 17.22 1.32 6.96
CA ILE A 130 17.83 0.01 7.10
C ILE A 130 18.38 -0.10 8.52
N ALA A 131 17.92 -1.08 9.31
CA ALA A 131 18.31 -1.21 10.72
C ALA A 131 19.80 -1.49 10.90
N GLU A 132 20.44 -2.23 9.98
CA GLU A 132 21.86 -2.59 10.05
C GLU A 132 22.80 -1.37 9.83
N THR A 133 22.45 -0.47 8.91
CA THR A 133 23.34 0.61 8.46
C THR A 133 22.86 2.00 8.83
N SER A 134 21.62 2.13 9.32
CA SER A 134 20.93 3.42 9.57
C SER A 134 20.79 4.29 8.31
N GLU A 135 20.94 3.70 7.13
CA GLU A 135 20.78 4.39 5.86
C GLU A 135 19.30 4.57 5.50
N LYS A 136 18.97 5.76 5.00
CA LYS A 136 17.61 6.08 4.56
C LYS A 136 17.44 5.75 3.07
N VAL A 137 16.51 4.87 2.75
CA VAL A 137 16.13 4.49 1.40
C VAL A 137 14.82 5.17 1.03
N TYR A 138 14.86 6.03 0.04
CA TYR A 138 13.73 6.81 -0.46
C TYR A 138 12.97 6.03 -1.54
N ILE A 139 11.66 6.22 -1.60
CA ILE A 139 10.81 5.64 -2.62
C ILE A 139 10.52 6.70 -3.69
N GLY A 140 11.18 6.58 -4.83
CA GLY A 140 11.01 7.48 -5.97
C GLY A 140 9.75 7.19 -6.78
N LYS A 141 9.33 8.13 -7.61
CA LYS A 141 8.17 7.99 -8.51
C LYS A 141 8.33 6.87 -9.53
N GLU A 142 9.56 6.48 -9.84
CA GLU A 142 9.90 5.45 -10.83
C GLU A 142 9.77 4.03 -10.26
N PHE A 143 9.81 3.87 -8.93
CA PHE A 143 9.84 2.55 -8.29
C PHE A 143 8.65 1.66 -8.65
N PRO A 144 7.38 2.11 -8.66
CA PRO A 144 6.26 1.26 -9.03
C PRO A 144 6.40 0.65 -10.43
N ASP A 145 6.76 1.46 -11.43
CA ASP A 145 6.98 1.01 -12.80
C ASP A 145 8.17 0.06 -12.92
N GLU A 146 9.32 0.43 -12.34
CA GLU A 146 10.52 -0.42 -12.36
C GLU A 146 10.27 -1.79 -11.71
N PHE A 147 9.57 -1.84 -10.60
CA PHE A 147 9.23 -3.08 -9.90
C PHE A 147 8.33 -3.99 -10.74
N THR A 148 7.33 -3.42 -11.42
CA THR A 148 6.31 -4.18 -12.16
C THR A 148 6.70 -4.52 -13.59
N HIS A 149 7.60 -3.74 -14.22
CA HIS A 149 8.03 -3.93 -15.61
C HIS A 149 9.50 -4.37 -15.77
N ALA A 150 10.21 -4.62 -14.64
CA ALA A 150 11.59 -5.08 -14.67
C ALA A 150 11.79 -6.38 -15.47
N LYS A 151 12.92 -6.48 -16.16
CA LYS A 151 13.32 -7.72 -16.86
C LYS A 151 13.43 -8.92 -15.92
N ASP A 152 13.87 -8.70 -14.68
CA ASP A 152 13.94 -9.71 -13.64
C ASP A 152 12.57 -10.37 -13.41
N LYS A 153 11.49 -9.57 -13.29
CA LYS A 153 10.13 -10.10 -13.16
C LYS A 153 9.76 -11.04 -14.30
N MET A 154 10.15 -10.72 -15.52
CA MET A 154 9.81 -11.53 -16.70
C MET A 154 10.45 -12.92 -16.68
N THR A 155 11.53 -13.11 -15.92
CA THR A 155 12.20 -14.41 -15.74
C THR A 155 11.57 -15.25 -14.63
N LEU A 156 10.86 -14.64 -13.70
CA LEU A 156 10.25 -15.33 -12.56
C LEU A 156 9.03 -16.15 -12.97
N ARG A 157 8.83 -17.28 -12.28
CA ARG A 157 7.70 -18.19 -12.50
C ARG A 157 7.18 -18.74 -11.16
N GLY A 158 5.90 -19.13 -11.15
CA GLY A 158 5.29 -19.88 -10.04
C GLY A 158 5.38 -19.15 -8.70
N ALA A 159 5.93 -19.83 -7.69
CA ALA A 159 6.05 -19.33 -6.34
C ALA A 159 6.94 -18.07 -6.24
N ASN A 160 8.01 -17.99 -7.03
CA ASN A 160 8.91 -16.85 -7.03
C ASN A 160 8.21 -15.57 -7.57
N LEU A 161 7.42 -15.73 -8.63
CA LEU A 161 6.65 -14.61 -9.19
C LEU A 161 5.58 -14.12 -8.22
N ARG A 162 4.89 -15.05 -7.53
CA ARG A 162 3.93 -14.73 -6.47
C ARG A 162 4.60 -14.01 -5.30
N ALA A 163 5.78 -14.48 -4.89
CA ALA A 163 6.53 -13.85 -3.81
C ALA A 163 6.92 -12.41 -4.16
N LYS A 164 7.42 -12.17 -5.37
CA LYS A 164 7.71 -10.80 -5.83
C LYS A 164 6.46 -9.92 -5.81
N ALA A 165 5.32 -10.40 -6.32
CA ALA A 165 4.09 -9.62 -6.31
C ALA A 165 3.66 -9.23 -4.88
N ASN A 166 3.73 -10.17 -3.93
CA ASN A 166 3.34 -9.92 -2.55
C ASN A 166 4.38 -9.11 -1.74
N ALA A 167 5.65 -9.07 -2.17
CA ALA A 167 6.65 -8.19 -1.57
C ALA A 167 6.25 -6.70 -1.63
N SER A 168 5.40 -6.32 -2.58
CA SER A 168 4.82 -4.98 -2.64
C SER A 168 4.08 -4.57 -1.37
N GLN A 169 3.53 -5.52 -0.62
CA GLN A 169 2.80 -5.25 0.63
C GLN A 169 3.73 -4.92 1.81
N ALA A 170 5.02 -5.24 1.70
CA ALA A 170 5.98 -5.25 2.80
C ALA A 170 7.25 -4.44 2.50
N VAL A 171 7.18 -3.46 1.61
CA VAL A 171 8.34 -2.62 1.22
C VAL A 171 9.04 -2.00 2.43
N PRO A 172 8.34 -1.41 3.43
CA PRO A 172 8.97 -0.85 4.62
C PRO A 172 9.76 -1.88 5.43
N GLU A 173 9.16 -3.04 5.68
CA GLU A 173 9.74 -4.11 6.50
C GLU A 173 10.91 -4.78 5.79
N LEU A 174 10.81 -5.00 4.47
CA LEU A 174 11.89 -5.55 3.64
C LEU A 174 13.11 -4.62 3.61
N ILE A 175 12.91 -3.29 3.57
CA ILE A 175 14.00 -2.32 3.70
C ILE A 175 14.58 -2.37 5.10
N LYS A 176 13.73 -2.38 6.14
CA LYS A 176 14.17 -2.37 7.53
C LYS A 176 15.10 -3.53 7.88
N ILE A 177 14.79 -4.75 7.39
CA ILE A 177 15.59 -5.96 7.68
C ILE A 177 16.73 -6.18 6.70
N ALA A 178 16.94 -5.31 5.72
CA ALA A 178 17.97 -5.49 4.69
C ALA A 178 19.37 -5.50 5.31
N THR A 179 20.22 -6.42 4.81
CA THR A 179 21.57 -6.68 5.34
C THR A 179 22.57 -6.90 4.20
N ASN A 180 23.85 -7.11 4.53
CA ASN A 180 24.89 -7.47 3.58
C ASN A 180 25.04 -6.48 2.41
N LYS A 181 25.18 -5.20 2.75
CA LYS A 181 25.43 -4.14 1.74
C LYS A 181 26.64 -4.51 0.87
N SER A 182 26.44 -4.45 -0.44
CA SER A 182 27.50 -4.66 -1.45
C SER A 182 27.33 -3.71 -2.61
N GLU A 183 28.44 -3.32 -3.24
CA GLU A 183 28.40 -2.52 -4.47
C GLU A 183 27.86 -3.35 -5.63
N ALA A 184 27.08 -2.70 -6.50
CA ALA A 184 26.56 -3.30 -7.72
C ALA A 184 27.13 -2.53 -8.92
N PRO A 185 27.99 -3.17 -9.75
CA PRO A 185 28.55 -2.49 -10.90
C PRO A 185 27.46 -2.12 -11.91
N ASP A 186 27.49 -0.88 -12.39
CA ASP A 186 26.66 -0.44 -13.52
C ASP A 186 27.38 -0.73 -14.84
N TYR A 187 27.23 -1.96 -15.33
CA TYR A 187 27.89 -2.37 -16.58
C TYR A 187 27.37 -1.66 -17.83
N LYS A 188 26.30 -0.90 -17.75
CA LYS A 188 25.62 -0.35 -18.93
C LYS A 188 25.52 1.16 -18.96
N GLU A 189 25.96 1.84 -17.90
CA GLU A 189 25.87 3.32 -17.74
C GLU A 189 24.51 3.91 -18.17
N LYS A 190 23.44 3.10 -18.10
CA LYS A 190 22.12 3.44 -18.65
C LYS A 190 21.41 4.56 -17.91
N HIS A 191 21.82 4.80 -16.69
CA HIS A 191 21.09 5.70 -15.78
C HIS A 191 21.78 7.06 -15.61
N GLY A 192 22.97 7.26 -16.24
CA GLY A 192 23.65 8.54 -16.31
C GLY A 192 23.69 9.27 -14.97
N ASP A 193 23.23 10.52 -14.95
CA ASP A 193 23.19 11.38 -13.76
C ASP A 193 22.34 10.84 -12.61
N LYS A 194 21.38 9.93 -12.86
CA LYS A 194 20.51 9.37 -11.82
C LYS A 194 21.20 8.33 -10.94
N ALA A 195 22.30 7.73 -11.37
CA ALA A 195 23.08 6.77 -10.59
C ALA A 195 24.52 7.25 -10.40
N LYS A 196 24.69 8.55 -10.17
CA LYS A 196 25.99 9.22 -10.17
C LYS A 196 27.00 8.60 -9.20
N PHE A 197 26.54 8.11 -8.07
CA PHE A 197 27.38 7.51 -7.03
C PHE A 197 27.28 5.97 -7.01
N GLY A 198 26.68 5.36 -8.05
CA GLY A 198 26.62 3.92 -8.26
C GLY A 198 25.36 3.25 -7.68
N TRP A 199 25.47 1.96 -7.48
CA TRP A 199 24.40 1.08 -7.07
C TRP A 199 24.83 0.24 -5.88
N TYR A 200 23.88 -0.05 -4.98
CA TYR A 200 24.08 -0.96 -3.87
C TYR A 200 23.05 -2.09 -3.91
N ARG A 201 23.46 -3.25 -3.40
CA ARG A 201 22.61 -4.42 -3.18
C ARG A 201 22.59 -4.74 -1.71
N TYR A 202 21.42 -5.17 -1.25
CA TYR A 202 21.21 -5.68 0.10
C TYR A 202 20.45 -6.99 0.00
N ASP A 203 20.72 -7.93 0.90
CA ASP A 203 19.93 -9.14 1.04
C ASP A 203 18.72 -8.87 1.93
N THR A 204 17.55 -9.40 1.56
CA THR A 204 16.34 -9.39 2.38
C THR A 204 15.58 -10.71 2.20
N ARG A 205 14.65 -11.00 3.11
CA ARG A 205 13.95 -12.31 3.13
C ARG A 205 12.47 -12.12 3.38
N LEU A 206 11.66 -12.91 2.70
CA LEU A 206 10.20 -12.90 2.74
C LEU A 206 9.68 -14.30 3.00
N ALA A 207 8.67 -14.46 3.85
CA ALA A 207 7.92 -15.69 4.05
C ALA A 207 6.46 -15.52 3.63
N LEU A 208 5.93 -16.52 2.92
CA LEU A 208 4.52 -16.62 2.55
C LEU A 208 3.94 -17.93 3.08
N PRO A 209 2.71 -17.91 3.64
CA PRO A 209 2.05 -19.10 4.14
C PRO A 209 1.69 -20.08 3.02
N VAL A 210 1.70 -21.35 3.35
CA VAL A 210 1.22 -22.44 2.52
C VAL A 210 0.09 -23.13 3.26
N TYR A 211 -1.07 -23.19 2.65
CA TYR A 211 -2.27 -23.82 3.17
C TYR A 211 -2.51 -25.14 2.43
N ASP A 212 -3.08 -26.11 3.11
CA ASP A 212 -3.58 -27.35 2.52
C ASP A 212 -4.96 -27.15 1.83
N ASP A 213 -5.51 -28.24 1.30
CA ASP A 213 -6.82 -28.21 0.62
C ASP A 213 -7.98 -27.90 1.58
N ASN A 214 -7.79 -28.04 2.89
CA ASN A 214 -8.77 -27.70 3.92
C ASN A 214 -8.64 -26.24 4.38
N GLY A 215 -7.63 -25.51 3.90
CA GLY A 215 -7.34 -24.13 4.31
C GLY A 215 -6.54 -24.04 5.62
N GLU A 216 -5.97 -25.14 6.11
CA GLU A 216 -5.10 -25.12 7.27
C GLU A 216 -3.66 -24.76 6.90
N LEU A 217 -3.01 -23.98 7.75
CA LEU A 217 -1.61 -23.57 7.57
C LEU A 217 -0.68 -24.77 7.79
N VAL A 218 0.03 -25.18 6.74
CA VAL A 218 0.95 -26.34 6.78
C VAL A 218 2.41 -25.91 6.99
N SER A 219 2.82 -24.83 6.31
CA SER A 219 4.20 -24.37 6.32
C SER A 219 4.32 -22.96 5.75
N TYR A 220 5.56 -22.45 5.71
CA TYR A 220 5.89 -21.21 5.05
C TYR A 220 6.92 -21.43 3.95
N ASN A 221 6.72 -20.82 2.79
CA ASN A 221 7.75 -20.70 1.78
C ASN A 221 8.61 -19.48 2.07
N ILE A 222 9.90 -19.69 2.32
CA ILE A 222 10.87 -18.62 2.54
C ILE A 222 11.56 -18.30 1.22
N PHE A 223 11.65 -17.01 0.91
CA PHE A 223 12.28 -16.49 -0.30
C PHE A 223 13.39 -15.53 0.07
N LYS A 224 14.54 -15.71 -0.54
CA LYS A 224 15.62 -14.73 -0.56
C LYS A 224 15.37 -13.76 -1.71
N MET A 225 15.55 -12.47 -1.43
CA MET A 225 15.43 -11.39 -2.41
C MET A 225 16.64 -10.48 -2.30
N ARG A 226 16.98 -9.80 -3.37
CA ARG A 226 18.04 -8.82 -3.39
C ARG A 226 17.48 -7.43 -3.69
N MET A 227 17.48 -6.58 -2.69
CA MET A 227 17.09 -5.18 -2.82
C MET A 227 18.17 -4.44 -3.59
N LEU A 228 17.81 -3.79 -4.71
CA LEU A 228 18.67 -2.93 -5.50
C LEU A 228 18.35 -1.47 -5.20
N VAL A 229 19.38 -0.73 -4.84
CA VAL A 229 19.28 0.68 -4.45
C VAL A 229 20.20 1.52 -5.31
N ARG A 230 19.67 2.60 -5.86
CA ARG A 230 20.40 3.59 -6.63
C ARG A 230 20.89 4.72 -5.72
N HIS A 231 22.16 5.10 -5.84
CA HIS A 231 22.73 6.27 -5.18
C HIS A 231 22.75 7.44 -6.16
N ASP A 232 21.81 8.36 -5.97
CA ASP A 232 21.54 9.45 -6.91
C ASP A 232 22.45 10.66 -6.68
N LYS A 233 22.46 11.58 -7.63
CA LYS A 233 23.24 12.84 -7.60
C LYS A 233 22.89 13.78 -6.44
N ASP A 234 21.71 13.65 -5.85
CA ASP A 234 21.30 14.39 -4.65
C ASP A 234 21.84 13.79 -3.34
N GLY A 235 22.67 12.75 -3.45
CA GLY A 235 23.27 12.04 -2.31
C GLY A 235 22.31 11.10 -1.60
N LYS A 236 21.10 10.87 -2.13
CA LYS A 236 20.11 9.97 -1.54
C LYS A 236 20.14 8.59 -2.19
N LEU A 237 19.75 7.62 -1.38
CA LEU A 237 19.55 6.25 -1.82
C LEU A 237 18.08 6.04 -2.21
N TYR A 238 17.84 5.58 -3.44
CA TYR A 238 16.49 5.32 -3.94
C TYR A 238 16.29 3.83 -4.18
N LEU A 239 15.22 3.25 -3.64
CA LEU A 239 14.83 1.89 -3.97
C LEU A 239 14.52 1.79 -5.46
N TYR A 240 15.14 0.83 -6.12
CA TYR A 240 14.93 0.58 -7.54
C TYR A 240 14.09 -0.68 -7.78
N ASP A 241 14.48 -1.83 -7.18
CA ASP A 241 13.74 -3.08 -7.31
C ASP A 241 14.14 -4.09 -6.21
N PHE A 242 13.35 -5.17 -6.07
CA PHE A 242 13.70 -6.40 -5.37
C PHE A 242 13.96 -7.49 -6.40
N LEU A 243 15.24 -7.76 -6.66
CA LEU A 243 15.71 -8.70 -7.68
C LEU A 243 15.88 -10.13 -7.13
N TRP A 244 16.00 -11.09 -8.05
CA TRP A 244 16.42 -12.46 -7.77
C TRP A 244 15.59 -13.15 -6.69
N THR A 245 14.27 -12.93 -6.74
CA THR A 245 13.34 -13.63 -5.85
C THR A 245 13.46 -15.13 -6.06
N LYS A 246 14.00 -15.83 -5.07
CA LYS A 246 14.24 -17.29 -5.13
C LYS A 246 13.76 -17.94 -3.86
N LYS A 247 12.99 -19.02 -4.01
CA LYS A 247 12.61 -19.87 -2.89
C LYS A 247 13.86 -20.48 -2.27
N GLU A 248 14.05 -20.29 -0.97
CA GLU A 248 15.17 -20.79 -0.20
C GLU A 248 14.82 -22.14 0.43
N THR A 249 13.72 -22.18 1.17
CA THR A 249 13.26 -23.40 1.85
C THR A 249 11.75 -23.35 2.10
N SER A 250 11.18 -24.46 2.58
CA SER A 250 9.88 -24.54 3.24
C SER A 250 10.10 -24.99 4.66
N SER A 251 9.63 -24.23 5.64
CA SER A 251 9.82 -24.53 7.06
C SER A 251 8.53 -24.30 7.82
N PRO A 252 8.19 -25.12 8.82
CA PRO A 252 7.34 -24.68 9.91
C PRO A 252 8.15 -23.60 10.67
N LEU A 253 7.59 -22.40 10.78
CA LEU A 253 8.17 -21.30 11.55
C LEU A 253 7.64 -21.31 12.97
#